data_5d6de4ff555b19736d909c90424ec881
#
_entry.id   5d6de4ff555b19736d909c90424ec881
#
_cell.length_a   1.000
_cell.length_b   1.000
_cell.length_c   1.000
_cell.angle_alpha   90.00
_cell.angle_beta   90.00
_cell.angle_gamma   90.00
#
_symmetry.space_group_name_H-M   'P 1'
#
loop_
_entity.id
_entity.type
_entity.pdbx_description
1 polymer ?
#
loop_
_entity_poly.entity_id
_entity_poly.type
_entity_poly.pdbx_seq_one_letter_code
_entity_poly.pdbx_strand_id
1 'polypeptide(L)'
;MKTTEKALSSARAGFTLAEILVVIVILGMLAAVAVVKTQGMTGEAAVSATRQSIAAIKTAADMYEIRTGKYPDSISALTQPIGDRPAPLDDKNTKDAWGNDFQIRKSDKGVEIRSAGPDGSFNSADDITN
;
A
#
# COMPACT_ATOMS: atom_id res chain seq x y z
N MET A 1 -67.02 40.30 -15.82
CA MET A 1 -66.46 38.92 -15.72
C MET A 1 -65.11 38.96 -14.97
N LYS A 2 -65.06 38.45 -13.75
CA LYS A 2 -63.83 38.35 -12.94
C LYS A 2 -63.31 36.92 -13.07
N THR A 3 -62.21 36.77 -13.73
CA THR A 3 -61.51 35.49 -13.86
C THR A 3 -60.70 35.29 -12.59
N THR A 4 -61.06 34.32 -11.78
CA THR A 4 -60.31 33.96 -10.57
C THR A 4 -59.16 33.00 -10.98
N GLU A 5 -57.98 33.49 -11.05
CA GLU A 5 -56.81 32.65 -11.18
C GLU A 5 -56.57 31.88 -9.86
N LYS A 6 -56.74 30.57 -9.95
CA LYS A 6 -56.47 29.65 -8.85
C LYS A 6 -54.96 29.37 -8.83
N ALA A 7 -54.23 30.06 -7.95
CA ALA A 7 -52.81 29.76 -7.71
C ALA A 7 -52.67 28.35 -7.16
N LEU A 8 -52.10 27.48 -7.96
CA LEU A 8 -51.69 26.15 -7.54
C LEU A 8 -50.46 26.29 -6.64
N SER A 9 -50.70 26.27 -5.32
CA SER A 9 -49.63 26.16 -4.33
C SER A 9 -48.97 24.80 -4.48
N SER A 10 -47.79 24.77 -5.12
CA SER A 10 -46.93 23.63 -5.16
C SER A 10 -46.37 23.39 -3.76
N ALA A 11 -46.91 22.44 -3.04
CA ALA A 11 -46.38 22.00 -1.76
C ALA A 11 -44.99 21.36 -2.03
N ARG A 12 -43.94 22.10 -1.69
CA ARG A 12 -42.60 21.55 -1.64
C ARG A 12 -42.55 20.58 -0.47
N ALA A 13 -42.56 19.28 -0.78
CA ALA A 13 -42.29 18.25 0.21
C ALA A 13 -40.83 18.40 0.66
N GLY A 14 -40.61 18.87 1.86
CA GLY A 14 -39.29 18.89 2.50
C GLY A 14 -38.98 17.49 3.02
N PHE A 15 -37.71 17.12 2.98
CA PHE A 15 -37.23 15.88 3.61
C PHE A 15 -37.43 15.92 5.12
N THR A 16 -37.92 14.82 5.68
CA THR A 16 -38.10 14.71 7.12
C THR A 16 -36.76 14.41 7.79
N LEU A 17 -36.60 14.86 9.03
CA LEU A 17 -35.42 14.58 9.83
C LEU A 17 -35.22 13.06 10.01
N ALA A 18 -36.32 12.30 10.07
CA ALA A 18 -36.28 10.84 10.15
C ALA A 18 -35.71 10.18 8.88
N GLU A 19 -36.02 10.69 7.68
CA GLU A 19 -35.48 10.16 6.43
C GLU A 19 -33.96 10.34 6.36
N ILE A 20 -33.46 11.49 6.76
CA ILE A 20 -32.02 11.71 6.79
C ILE A 20 -31.33 10.81 7.84
N LEU A 21 -31.95 10.63 9.01
CA LEU A 21 -31.44 9.77 10.07
C LEU A 21 -31.30 8.31 9.62
N VAL A 22 -32.32 7.78 8.92
CA VAL A 22 -32.25 6.41 8.36
C VAL A 22 -31.14 6.28 7.33
N VAL A 23 -30.98 7.26 6.45
CA VAL A 23 -29.92 7.23 5.43
C VAL A 23 -28.52 7.19 6.07
N ILE A 24 -28.23 8.03 7.06
CA ILE A 24 -26.92 8.04 7.71
C ILE A 24 -26.65 6.75 8.50
N VAL A 25 -27.68 6.13 9.10
CA VAL A 25 -27.55 4.83 9.77
C VAL A 25 -27.20 3.72 8.76
N ILE A 26 -27.90 3.67 7.62
CA ILE A 26 -27.61 2.69 6.57
C ILE A 26 -26.22 2.89 6.00
N LEU A 27 -25.81 4.13 5.71
CA LEU A 27 -24.46 4.44 5.23
C LEU A 27 -23.40 4.05 6.26
N GLY A 28 -23.65 4.27 7.55
CA GLY A 28 -22.76 3.86 8.62
C GLY A 28 -22.58 2.34 8.70
N MET A 29 -23.67 1.57 8.56
CA MET A 29 -23.63 0.11 8.52
C MET A 29 -22.84 -0.40 7.31
N LEU A 30 -23.06 0.18 6.13
CA LEU A 30 -22.34 -0.19 4.91
C LEU A 30 -20.86 0.16 4.99
N ALA A 31 -20.51 1.31 5.57
CA ALA A 31 -19.13 1.71 5.78
C ALA A 31 -18.39 0.74 6.73
N ALA A 32 -19.04 0.32 7.82
CA ALA A 32 -18.46 -0.64 8.76
C ALA A 32 -18.14 -1.98 8.10
N VAL A 33 -19.04 -2.50 7.25
CA VAL A 33 -18.81 -3.76 6.50
C VAL A 33 -17.67 -3.60 5.47
N ALA A 34 -17.59 -2.45 4.80
CA ALA A 34 -16.53 -2.19 3.81
C ALA A 34 -15.14 -2.17 4.44
N VAL A 35 -14.98 -1.55 5.61
CA VAL A 35 -13.71 -1.49 6.34
C VAL A 35 -13.20 -2.87 6.73
N VAL A 36 -14.07 -3.75 7.25
CA VAL A 36 -13.68 -5.11 7.66
C VAL A 36 -13.22 -5.96 6.45
N LYS A 37 -13.91 -5.81 5.31
CA LYS A 37 -13.60 -6.58 4.10
C LYS A 37 -12.31 -6.14 3.41
N THR A 38 -11.98 -4.86 3.46
CA THR A 38 -10.74 -4.31 2.88
C THR A 38 -9.51 -4.63 3.72
N GLN A 39 -9.61 -4.72 5.03
CA GLN A 39 -8.46 -5.04 5.90
C GLN A 39 -7.91 -6.45 5.66
N GLY A 40 -8.76 -7.46 5.43
CA GLY A 40 -8.32 -8.82 5.11
C GLY A 40 -7.71 -8.96 3.72
N MET A 41 -8.33 -8.34 2.71
CA MET A 41 -7.82 -8.38 1.32
C MET A 41 -6.56 -7.53 1.13
N THR A 42 -6.44 -6.41 1.83
CA THR A 42 -5.24 -5.57 1.80
C THR A 42 -4.04 -6.25 2.46
N GLY A 43 -4.24 -7.08 3.48
CA GLY A 43 -3.18 -7.83 4.14
C GLY A 43 -2.48 -8.82 3.19
N GLU A 44 -3.22 -9.71 2.53
CA GLU A 44 -2.66 -10.68 1.58
C GLU A 44 -2.05 -10.01 0.34
N ALA A 45 -2.70 -8.98 -0.20
CA ALA A 45 -2.18 -8.22 -1.33
C ALA A 45 -0.89 -7.49 -0.95
N ALA A 46 -0.81 -6.91 0.25
CA ALA A 46 0.38 -6.24 0.76
C ALA A 46 1.54 -7.23 0.95
N VAL A 47 1.28 -8.42 1.50
CA VAL A 47 2.29 -9.49 1.62
C VAL A 47 2.80 -9.91 0.24
N SER A 48 1.89 -10.12 -0.72
CA SER A 48 2.27 -10.50 -2.10
C SER A 48 3.10 -9.40 -2.78
N ALA A 49 2.70 -8.14 -2.65
CA ALA A 49 3.44 -7.00 -3.19
C ALA A 49 4.84 -6.88 -2.54
N THR A 50 4.93 -7.07 -1.23
CA THR A 50 6.21 -7.04 -0.49
C THR A 50 7.14 -8.17 -0.95
N ARG A 51 6.63 -9.39 -1.16
CA ARG A 51 7.42 -10.50 -1.70
C ARG A 51 7.95 -10.21 -3.12
N GLN A 52 7.14 -9.57 -3.96
CA GLN A 52 7.59 -9.14 -5.29
C GLN A 52 8.71 -8.08 -5.20
N SER A 53 8.59 -7.13 -4.28
CA SER A 53 9.63 -6.13 -4.04
C SER A 53 10.92 -6.78 -3.53
N ILE A 54 10.84 -7.73 -2.61
CA ILE A 54 11.99 -8.51 -2.12
C ILE A 54 12.68 -9.24 -3.28
N ALA A 55 11.94 -9.89 -4.18
CA ALA A 55 12.51 -10.55 -5.35
C ALA A 55 13.20 -9.57 -6.31
N ALA A 56 12.62 -8.39 -6.52
CA ALA A 56 13.22 -7.34 -7.34
C ALA A 56 14.52 -6.80 -6.71
N ILE A 57 14.53 -6.55 -5.40
CA ILE A 57 15.72 -6.10 -4.66
C ILE A 57 16.81 -7.16 -4.72
N LYS A 58 16.47 -8.45 -4.57
CA LYS A 58 17.43 -9.54 -4.68
C LYS A 58 18.08 -9.58 -6.07
N THR A 59 17.27 -9.48 -7.13
CA THR A 59 17.77 -9.41 -8.51
C THR A 59 18.69 -8.20 -8.70
N ALA A 60 18.35 -7.05 -8.16
CA ALA A 60 19.18 -5.84 -8.20
C ALA A 60 20.50 -6.04 -7.43
N ALA A 61 20.49 -6.74 -6.30
CA ALA A 61 21.67 -7.05 -5.52
C ALA A 61 22.62 -8.02 -6.27
N ASP A 62 22.07 -9.02 -6.94
CA ASP A 62 22.84 -9.95 -7.79
C ASP A 62 23.47 -9.19 -8.99
N MET A 63 22.71 -8.27 -9.61
CA MET A 63 23.26 -7.39 -10.65
C MET A 63 24.38 -6.46 -10.14
N TYR A 64 24.22 -5.95 -8.92
CA TYR A 64 25.23 -5.12 -8.27
C TYR A 64 26.52 -5.93 -8.04
N GLU A 65 26.41 -7.16 -7.55
CA GLU A 65 27.55 -8.06 -7.34
C GLU A 65 28.28 -8.36 -8.66
N ILE A 66 27.55 -8.69 -9.73
CA ILE A 66 28.13 -8.94 -11.05
C ILE A 66 28.93 -7.72 -11.56
N ARG A 67 28.46 -6.50 -11.26
CA ARG A 67 29.09 -5.26 -11.74
C ARG A 67 30.26 -4.79 -10.89
N THR A 68 30.23 -5.06 -9.59
CA THR A 68 31.19 -4.51 -8.61
C THR A 68 32.08 -5.57 -7.97
N GLY A 69 31.76 -6.87 -8.15
CA GLY A 69 32.47 -8.00 -7.51
C GLY A 69 32.09 -8.21 -6.04
N LYS A 70 31.09 -7.51 -5.49
CA LYS A 70 30.66 -7.64 -4.09
C LYS A 70 29.18 -7.31 -3.93
N TYR A 71 28.53 -7.91 -2.96
CA TYR A 71 27.17 -7.57 -2.59
C TYR A 71 27.06 -6.17 -1.97
N PRO A 72 25.90 -5.47 -2.17
CA PRO A 72 25.70 -4.14 -1.60
C PRO A 72 25.59 -4.19 -0.07
N ASP A 73 26.04 -3.11 0.58
CA ASP A 73 25.96 -2.97 2.04
C ASP A 73 24.60 -2.41 2.52
N SER A 74 23.84 -1.79 1.60
CA SER A 74 22.57 -1.17 1.88
C SER A 74 21.66 -1.14 0.64
N ILE A 75 20.36 -0.99 0.85
CA ILE A 75 19.39 -0.81 -0.24
C ILE A 75 19.69 0.46 -1.05
N SER A 76 20.14 1.54 -0.39
CA SER A 76 20.48 2.79 -1.06
C SER A 76 21.64 2.67 -2.05
N ALA A 77 22.53 1.70 -1.89
CA ALA A 77 23.57 1.43 -2.87
C ALA A 77 23.02 0.90 -4.20
N LEU A 78 21.83 0.29 -4.18
CA LEU A 78 21.16 -0.24 -5.36
C LEU A 78 20.42 0.83 -6.17
N THR A 79 20.09 1.97 -5.56
CA THR A 79 19.40 3.08 -6.21
C THR A 79 20.36 4.11 -6.81
N GLN A 80 21.66 3.87 -6.71
CA GLN A 80 22.68 4.72 -7.31
C GLN A 80 23.19 4.13 -8.63
N PRO A 81 23.52 4.98 -9.63
CA PRO A 81 24.17 4.52 -10.85
C PRO A 81 25.52 3.85 -10.55
N ILE A 82 25.87 2.81 -11.30
CA ILE A 82 27.14 2.10 -11.19
C ILE A 82 27.98 2.39 -12.44
N GLY A 83 28.94 3.31 -12.32
CA GLY A 83 29.70 3.81 -13.46
C GLY A 83 28.76 4.49 -14.48
N ASP A 84 28.84 4.13 -15.74
CA ASP A 84 28.00 4.66 -16.82
C ASP A 84 26.64 3.94 -16.96
N ARG A 85 26.31 3.04 -16.04
CA ARG A 85 25.08 2.25 -16.09
C ARG A 85 24.03 2.77 -15.08
N PRO A 86 22.74 2.73 -15.44
CA PRO A 86 21.68 3.15 -14.53
C PRO A 86 21.65 2.30 -13.26
N ALA A 87 21.03 2.85 -12.22
CA ALA A 87 20.79 2.17 -10.96
C ALA A 87 20.08 0.82 -11.19
N PRO A 88 20.51 -0.25 -10.49
CA PRO A 88 19.86 -1.55 -10.62
C PRO A 88 18.46 -1.63 -9.99
N LEU A 89 18.12 -0.70 -9.12
CA LEU A 89 16.82 -0.61 -8.44
C LEU A 89 16.22 0.78 -8.57
N ASP A 90 14.91 0.86 -8.80
CA ASP A 90 14.15 2.11 -8.76
C ASP A 90 13.88 2.52 -7.30
N ASP A 91 13.98 3.81 -6.98
CA ASP A 91 13.70 4.38 -5.65
C ASP A 91 12.32 4.02 -5.09
N LYS A 92 11.36 3.76 -5.98
CA LYS A 92 9.99 3.34 -5.61
C LYS A 92 9.93 1.97 -4.94
N ASN A 93 10.94 1.13 -5.13
CA ASN A 93 10.99 -0.23 -4.63
C ASN A 93 11.84 -0.37 -3.35
N THR A 94 12.13 0.71 -2.67
CA THR A 94 12.93 0.73 -1.43
C THR A 94 12.12 0.49 -0.17
N LYS A 95 10.77 0.54 -0.27
CA LYS A 95 9.84 0.36 0.85
C LYS A 95 8.89 -0.80 0.61
N ASP A 96 8.49 -1.44 1.70
CA ASP A 96 7.46 -2.47 1.68
C ASP A 96 6.05 -1.87 1.52
N ALA A 97 5.03 -2.73 1.45
CA ALA A 97 3.65 -2.30 1.24
C ALA A 97 3.04 -1.53 2.44
N TRP A 98 3.71 -1.53 3.60
CA TRP A 98 3.32 -0.76 4.79
C TRP A 98 4.15 0.51 4.97
N GLY A 99 5.09 0.78 4.06
CA GLY A 99 5.91 1.98 4.05
C GLY A 99 7.21 1.87 4.86
N ASN A 100 7.57 0.67 5.34
CA ASN A 100 8.81 0.43 6.07
C ASN A 100 9.96 0.18 5.10
N ASP A 101 11.17 0.58 5.48
CA ASP A 101 12.36 0.34 4.70
C ASP A 101 12.80 -1.14 4.79
N PHE A 102 13.24 -1.72 3.67
CA PHE A 102 13.82 -3.06 3.67
C PHE A 102 15.19 -3.07 4.32
N GLN A 103 15.51 -4.14 5.01
CA GLN A 103 16.87 -4.45 5.47
C GLN A 103 17.55 -5.42 4.52
N ILE A 104 18.86 -5.20 4.30
CA ILE A 104 19.73 -6.12 3.58
C ILE A 104 20.77 -6.65 4.55
N ARG A 105 21.00 -7.96 4.55
CA ARG A 105 22.06 -8.63 5.30
C ARG A 105 22.89 -9.49 4.37
N LYS A 106 24.19 -9.43 4.51
CA LYS A 106 25.12 -10.33 3.80
C LYS A 106 25.10 -11.70 4.48
N SER A 107 25.09 -12.74 3.65
CA SER A 107 25.18 -14.13 4.05
C SER A 107 26.28 -14.81 3.22
N ASP A 108 26.81 -15.93 3.68
CA ASP A 108 27.79 -16.73 2.95
C ASP A 108 27.25 -17.24 1.59
N LYS A 109 25.94 -17.25 1.41
CA LYS A 109 25.24 -17.69 0.19
C LYS A 109 24.66 -16.53 -0.63
N GLY A 110 24.98 -15.28 -0.32
CA GLY A 110 24.45 -14.09 -1.00
C GLY A 110 23.91 -13.03 -0.03
N VAL A 111 22.75 -12.49 -0.34
CA VAL A 111 22.08 -11.49 0.51
C VAL A 111 20.71 -11.98 0.95
N GLU A 112 20.36 -11.67 2.19
CA GLU A 112 19.00 -11.78 2.74
C GLU A 112 18.36 -10.40 2.73
N ILE A 113 17.18 -10.29 2.12
CA ILE A 113 16.35 -9.11 2.11
C ILE A 113 15.19 -9.35 3.06
N ARG A 114 14.91 -8.40 3.96
CA ARG A 114 13.88 -8.53 4.99
C ARG A 114 12.99 -7.29 5.03
N SER A 115 11.68 -7.54 5.12
CA SER A 115 10.66 -6.54 5.49
C SER A 115 10.22 -6.79 6.92
N ALA A 116 9.96 -5.72 7.66
CA ALA A 116 9.42 -5.77 9.01
C ALA A 116 7.93 -6.13 9.07
N GLY A 117 7.28 -6.34 7.92
CA GLY A 117 5.86 -6.69 7.87
C GLY A 117 4.91 -5.59 8.37
N PRO A 118 3.65 -5.96 8.66
CA PRO A 118 2.63 -4.99 9.06
C PRO A 118 2.86 -4.34 10.42
N ASP A 119 3.59 -4.95 11.34
CA ASP A 119 3.88 -4.39 12.65
C ASP A 119 5.05 -3.38 12.64
N GLY A 120 5.81 -3.30 11.55
CA GLY A 120 6.93 -2.40 11.38
C GLY A 120 8.15 -2.71 12.27
N SER A 121 8.20 -3.90 12.87
CA SER A 121 9.24 -4.31 13.82
C SER A 121 10.00 -5.53 13.31
N PHE A 122 11.32 -5.40 13.14
CA PHE A 122 12.15 -6.53 12.74
C PHE A 122 12.33 -7.56 13.86
N ASN A 123 12.50 -8.81 13.48
CA ASN A 123 12.61 -9.99 14.34
C ASN A 123 11.28 -10.36 15.01
N SER A 124 10.17 -10.12 14.34
CA SER A 124 8.82 -10.56 14.71
C SER A 124 8.37 -11.74 13.85
N ALA A 125 7.20 -12.31 14.18
CA ALA A 125 6.66 -13.48 13.47
C ALA A 125 6.12 -13.15 12.07
N ASP A 126 5.89 -11.90 11.77
CA ASP A 126 5.35 -11.38 10.51
C ASP A 126 6.42 -10.77 9.59
N ASP A 127 7.71 -10.92 9.91
CA ASP A 127 8.81 -10.60 9.02
C ASP A 127 8.71 -11.40 7.71
N ILE A 128 8.94 -10.73 6.58
CA ILE A 128 8.95 -11.36 5.25
C ILE A 128 10.38 -11.32 4.71
N THR A 129 10.90 -12.49 4.34
CA THR A 129 12.26 -12.66 3.79
C THR A 129 12.23 -13.36 2.44
N ASN A 130 13.38 -13.26 1.67
CA ASN A 130 13.61 -14.05 0.45
C ASN A 130 13.97 -15.50 0.76
#